data_ec2a8415dd8e6b7b32827cdd9d501aac
#
_entry.id   ec2a8415dd8e6b7b32827cdd9d501aac
#
_cell.length_a   1.000
_cell.length_b   1.000
_cell.length_c   1.000
_cell.angle_alpha   90.00
_cell.angle_beta   90.00
_cell.angle_gamma   90.00
#
_symmetry.space_group_name_H-M   'P 1'
#
loop_
_entity.id
_entity.type
_entity.pdbx_description
1 polymer ?
#
loop_
_entity_poly.entity_id
_entity_poly.type
_entity_poly.pdbx_seq_one_letter_code
_entity_poly.pdbx_strand_id
1 'polypeptide(L)'
;MAGETIAVFTKNRTNPAYDAARMGADQVAARSGARVLHFVPGKPDDITEQVALVEQAIAARPDAMVFVPVDVNALDASVSRINAAGIPVVNYLNRLSAGRFVTYVGSDDYRLGRDIAAYLFRHLGGKGEVAMMGGVPGAVTSRERVRGFLDSAREWRGISIMETPPGDYQEVTARRVMASFLATTPRVDGVLSANDVMSLGILSALEAAGRRAPVIGVNALPEAIAAIKSGRLLATVDFDAMKIGGIATEAAVRHLRGERVPEEIILPVQIVDQSNFASWDRPLGQRRCPAWSELVVI
;
A
#
# COMPACT_ATOMS: atom_id res chain seq x y z
N MET A 1 30.62 5.50 18.22
CA MET A 1 29.33 6.00 18.76
C MET A 1 28.28 4.95 18.41
N ALA A 2 27.33 4.64 19.30
CA ALA A 2 26.21 3.77 18.96
C ALA A 2 25.38 4.46 17.86
N GLY A 3 24.95 3.73 16.84
CA GLY A 3 24.10 4.28 15.78
C GLY A 3 22.70 4.67 16.30
N GLU A 4 22.00 5.51 15.55
CA GLU A 4 20.64 5.94 15.86
C GLU A 4 19.69 4.74 15.99
N THR A 5 18.74 4.79 16.91
CA THR A 5 17.72 3.77 17.10
C THR A 5 16.38 4.27 16.58
N ILE A 6 15.82 3.58 15.57
CA ILE A 6 14.58 3.95 14.90
C ILE A 6 13.49 2.91 15.25
N ALA A 7 12.39 3.34 15.83
CA ALA A 7 11.21 2.49 16.01
C ALA A 7 10.37 2.51 14.74
N VAL A 8 10.16 1.35 14.11
CA VAL A 8 9.40 1.20 12.86
C VAL A 8 8.12 0.45 13.14
N PHE A 9 6.98 1.09 12.87
CA PHE A 9 5.65 0.54 13.03
C PHE A 9 5.11 0.01 11.71
N THR A 10 4.50 -1.18 11.74
CA THR A 10 3.66 -1.68 10.65
C THR A 10 2.32 -2.17 11.20
N LYS A 11 1.31 -2.29 10.34
CA LYS A 11 -0.08 -2.53 10.78
C LYS A 11 -0.39 -4.00 11.06
N ASN A 12 0.28 -4.92 10.38
CA ASN A 12 0.09 -6.36 10.53
C ASN A 12 1.26 -7.16 9.94
N ARG A 13 1.19 -8.49 10.11
CA ARG A 13 2.14 -9.48 9.53
C ARG A 13 1.52 -10.29 8.38
N THR A 14 0.24 -10.06 8.08
CA THR A 14 -0.51 -10.86 7.10
C THR A 14 -0.46 -10.27 5.70
N ASN A 15 -0.23 -8.95 5.58
CA ASN A 15 -0.06 -8.30 4.29
C ASN A 15 1.44 -8.19 3.94
N PRO A 16 1.91 -8.87 2.88
CA PRO A 16 3.32 -8.88 2.46
C PRO A 16 3.90 -7.48 2.19
N ALA A 17 3.08 -6.48 1.88
CA ALA A 17 3.54 -5.10 1.72
C ALA A 17 4.21 -4.56 2.99
N TYR A 18 3.73 -4.96 4.19
CA TYR A 18 4.37 -4.54 5.44
C TYR A 18 5.66 -5.29 5.73
N ASP A 19 5.81 -6.55 5.26
CA ASP A 19 7.10 -7.25 5.30
C ASP A 19 8.11 -6.53 4.40
N ALA A 20 7.71 -6.16 3.19
CA ALA A 20 8.54 -5.37 2.29
C ALA A 20 8.97 -4.03 2.92
N ALA A 21 8.05 -3.30 3.57
CA ALA A 21 8.36 -2.05 4.26
C ALA A 21 9.40 -2.25 5.38
N ARG A 22 9.25 -3.32 6.20
CA ARG A 22 10.24 -3.65 7.24
C ARG A 22 11.60 -3.99 6.63
N MET A 23 11.64 -4.79 5.56
CA MET A 23 12.89 -5.11 4.87
C MET A 23 13.57 -3.86 4.30
N GLY A 24 12.81 -2.90 3.77
CA GLY A 24 13.34 -1.60 3.34
C GLY A 24 13.97 -0.83 4.49
N ALA A 25 13.32 -0.80 5.64
CA ALA A 25 13.84 -0.18 6.86
C ALA A 25 15.14 -0.85 7.31
N ASP A 26 15.18 -2.19 7.33
CA ASP A 26 16.36 -2.96 7.74
C ASP A 26 17.56 -2.75 6.79
N GLN A 27 17.32 -2.67 5.47
CA GLN A 27 18.38 -2.38 4.49
C GLN A 27 18.94 -0.97 4.68
N VAL A 28 18.09 0.02 5.01
CA VAL A 28 18.55 1.38 5.31
C VAL A 28 19.35 1.39 6.62
N ALA A 29 18.87 0.74 7.67
CA ALA A 29 19.58 0.63 8.93
C ALA A 29 20.98 0.02 8.73
N ALA A 30 21.08 -1.08 7.99
CA ALA A 30 22.37 -1.75 7.71
C ALA A 30 23.36 -0.83 6.98
N ARG A 31 22.90 -0.02 5.99
CA ARG A 31 23.79 0.88 5.24
C ARG A 31 24.13 2.19 5.97
N SER A 32 23.26 2.63 6.88
CA SER A 32 23.46 3.88 7.65
C SER A 32 24.16 3.69 8.99
N GLY A 33 24.26 2.44 9.48
CA GLY A 33 24.75 2.11 10.82
C GLY A 33 23.70 2.35 11.91
N ALA A 34 22.44 2.63 11.57
CA ALA A 34 21.34 2.75 12.50
C ALA A 34 20.85 1.37 12.98
N ARG A 35 20.05 1.35 14.04
CA ARG A 35 19.35 0.16 14.55
C ARG A 35 17.84 0.35 14.40
N VAL A 36 17.15 -0.67 13.91
CA VAL A 36 15.69 -0.69 13.82
C VAL A 36 15.07 -1.56 14.90
N LEU A 37 13.99 -1.08 15.51
CA LEU A 37 13.09 -1.82 16.39
C LEU A 37 11.72 -1.90 15.73
N HIS A 38 11.25 -3.09 15.39
CA HIS A 38 9.95 -3.29 14.76
C HIS A 38 8.82 -3.43 15.78
N PHE A 39 7.75 -2.66 15.60
CA PHE A 39 6.52 -2.71 16.39
C PHE A 39 5.36 -3.09 15.46
N VAL A 40 4.79 -4.27 15.68
CA VAL A 40 3.75 -4.85 14.83
C VAL A 40 2.65 -5.44 15.71
N PRO A 41 1.37 -5.04 15.55
CA PRO A 41 0.26 -5.67 16.25
C PRO A 41 0.20 -7.18 15.98
N GLY A 42 -0.13 -7.97 16.99
CA GLY A 42 -0.33 -9.41 16.86
C GLY A 42 -1.60 -9.73 16.09
N LYS A 43 -2.67 -8.97 16.35
CA LYS A 43 -3.88 -9.00 15.53
C LYS A 43 -3.79 -7.99 14.41
N PRO A 44 -4.14 -8.36 13.17
CA PRO A 44 -4.11 -7.45 12.05
C PRO A 44 -4.95 -6.19 12.28
N ASP A 45 -4.32 -5.04 12.09
CA ASP A 45 -4.94 -3.71 12.11
C ASP A 45 -5.66 -3.37 13.45
N ASP A 46 -5.24 -3.97 14.58
CA ASP A 46 -5.83 -3.76 15.89
C ASP A 46 -5.37 -2.43 16.51
N ILE A 47 -6.33 -1.52 16.75
CA ILE A 47 -6.08 -0.20 17.31
C ILE A 47 -5.54 -0.30 18.75
N THR A 48 -6.14 -1.15 19.58
CA THR A 48 -5.78 -1.28 21.00
C THR A 48 -4.36 -1.79 21.16
N GLU A 49 -3.98 -2.78 20.35
CA GLU A 49 -2.60 -3.29 20.35
C GLU A 49 -1.62 -2.23 19.83
N GLN A 50 -1.96 -1.47 18.77
CA GLN A 50 -1.05 -0.44 18.28
C GLN A 50 -0.86 0.68 19.32
N VAL A 51 -1.91 1.09 20.05
CA VAL A 51 -1.80 2.04 21.17
C VAL A 51 -0.83 1.52 22.23
N ALA A 52 -0.96 0.25 22.64
CA ALA A 52 -0.04 -0.36 23.63
C ALA A 52 1.41 -0.43 23.11
N LEU A 53 1.60 -0.73 21.81
CA LEU A 53 2.91 -0.74 21.19
C LEU A 53 3.55 0.65 21.12
N VAL A 54 2.77 1.71 20.95
CA VAL A 54 3.28 3.09 21.03
C VAL A 54 3.85 3.37 22.41
N GLU A 55 3.17 2.95 23.50
CA GLU A 55 3.68 3.12 24.85
C GLU A 55 4.99 2.36 25.09
N GLN A 56 5.07 1.13 24.58
CA GLN A 56 6.29 0.33 24.64
C GLN A 56 7.44 0.99 23.87
N ALA A 57 7.13 1.55 22.70
CA ALA A 57 8.12 2.26 21.90
C ALA A 57 8.62 3.53 22.59
N ILE A 58 7.73 4.33 23.20
CA ILE A 58 8.12 5.51 24.00
C ILE A 58 9.03 5.10 25.16
N ALA A 59 8.68 4.01 25.88
CA ALA A 59 9.49 3.49 26.97
C ALA A 59 10.89 3.00 26.51
N ALA A 60 10.99 2.50 25.29
CA ALA A 60 12.27 2.07 24.68
C ALA A 60 13.18 3.25 24.28
N ARG A 61 12.67 4.49 24.31
CA ARG A 61 13.39 5.73 24.00
C ARG A 61 14.16 5.69 22.67
N PRO A 62 13.51 5.43 21.55
CA PRO A 62 14.16 5.51 20.25
C PRO A 62 14.48 6.98 19.91
N ASP A 63 15.44 7.19 19.05
CA ASP A 63 15.82 8.53 18.58
C ASP A 63 14.78 9.10 17.62
N ALA A 64 14.05 8.26 16.86
CA ALA A 64 12.91 8.64 16.03
C ALA A 64 11.94 7.48 15.84
N MET A 65 10.72 7.79 15.39
CA MET A 65 9.70 6.79 15.00
C MET A 65 9.30 6.95 13.54
N VAL A 66 9.26 5.83 12.82
CA VAL A 66 8.66 5.69 11.48
C VAL A 66 7.29 5.02 11.69
N PHE A 67 6.22 5.77 11.46
CA PHE A 67 4.90 5.44 11.96
C PHE A 67 3.84 5.39 10.86
N VAL A 68 3.16 4.24 10.74
CA VAL A 68 1.92 4.09 9.96
C VAL A 68 0.77 3.76 10.93
N PRO A 69 -0.30 4.57 10.98
CA PRO A 69 -1.44 4.29 11.86
C PRO A 69 -2.31 3.18 11.28
N VAL A 70 -2.82 2.29 12.13
CA VAL A 70 -3.87 1.34 11.74
C VAL A 70 -5.18 2.07 11.43
N ASP A 71 -5.47 3.14 12.16
CA ASP A 71 -6.56 4.07 11.91
C ASP A 71 -6.06 5.52 12.08
N VAL A 72 -6.36 6.37 11.12
CA VAL A 72 -5.78 7.72 11.03
C VAL A 72 -6.30 8.69 12.08
N ASN A 73 -7.49 8.44 12.64
CA ASN A 73 -8.10 9.30 13.66
C ASN A 73 -7.92 8.70 15.06
N ALA A 74 -8.08 7.39 15.22
CA ALA A 74 -8.01 6.72 16.52
C ALA A 74 -6.61 6.79 17.15
N LEU A 75 -5.55 7.05 16.36
CA LEU A 75 -4.17 7.15 16.82
C LEU A 75 -3.71 8.59 17.12
N ASP A 76 -4.57 9.60 16.99
CA ASP A 76 -4.20 11.02 17.25
C ASP A 76 -3.67 11.23 18.67
N ALA A 77 -4.30 10.62 19.67
CA ALA A 77 -3.83 10.68 21.05
C ALA A 77 -2.44 10.04 21.23
N SER A 78 -2.20 8.91 20.55
CA SER A 78 -0.89 8.23 20.57
C SER A 78 0.19 9.10 19.92
N VAL A 79 -0.10 9.71 18.78
CA VAL A 79 0.83 10.64 18.12
C VAL A 79 1.14 11.86 19.01
N SER A 80 0.12 12.40 19.68
CA SER A 80 0.31 13.49 20.65
C SER A 80 1.26 13.09 21.78
N ARG A 81 1.18 11.86 22.27
CA ARG A 81 2.07 11.33 23.32
C ARG A 81 3.51 11.14 22.81
N ILE A 82 3.70 10.64 21.57
CA ILE A 82 5.02 10.56 20.95
C ILE A 82 5.64 11.97 20.86
N ASN A 83 4.85 12.94 20.39
CA ASN A 83 5.30 14.33 20.28
C ASN A 83 5.62 14.96 21.65
N ALA A 84 4.84 14.67 22.70
CA ALA A 84 5.09 15.12 24.07
C ALA A 84 6.37 14.50 24.66
N ALA A 85 6.72 13.27 24.26
CA ALA A 85 7.98 12.64 24.62
C ALA A 85 9.21 13.24 23.85
N GLY A 86 8.99 14.19 22.94
CA GLY A 86 10.06 14.82 22.15
C GLY A 86 10.63 13.91 21.05
N ILE A 87 9.97 12.82 20.69
CA ILE A 87 10.46 11.86 19.70
C ILE A 87 9.99 12.33 18.31
N PRO A 88 10.91 12.59 17.34
CA PRO A 88 10.56 12.92 15.97
C PRO A 88 9.78 11.77 15.30
N VAL A 89 8.74 12.11 14.54
CA VAL A 89 7.90 11.15 13.82
C VAL A 89 8.06 11.36 12.33
N VAL A 90 8.39 10.29 11.59
CA VAL A 90 8.21 10.22 10.14
C VAL A 90 6.95 9.40 9.88
N ASN A 91 5.92 10.05 9.31
CA ASN A 91 4.70 9.38 8.94
C ASN A 91 4.84 8.74 7.56
N TYR A 92 4.31 7.53 7.35
CA TYR A 92 4.39 6.88 6.05
C TYR A 92 3.14 6.05 5.72
N LEU A 93 2.92 5.79 4.44
CA LEU A 93 1.77 5.07 3.86
C LEU A 93 0.41 5.73 4.16
N ASN A 94 -0.12 5.56 5.36
CA ASN A 94 -1.39 6.17 5.75
C ASN A 94 -1.11 7.52 6.41
N ARG A 95 -1.56 8.60 5.78
CA ARG A 95 -1.35 9.96 6.30
C ARG A 95 -2.13 10.16 7.60
N LEU A 96 -1.43 10.59 8.64
CA LEU A 96 -2.01 11.01 9.90
C LEU A 96 -2.87 12.26 9.71
N SER A 97 -3.98 12.35 10.46
CA SER A 97 -4.90 13.50 10.47
C SER A 97 -4.40 14.64 11.34
N ALA A 98 -3.61 14.36 12.39
CA ALA A 98 -3.13 15.31 13.36
C ALA A 98 -1.74 14.94 13.89
N GLY A 99 -1.14 15.90 14.65
CA GLY A 99 0.19 15.76 15.24
C GLY A 99 1.28 16.45 14.44
N ARG A 100 2.51 16.45 15.01
CA ARG A 100 3.70 16.98 14.35
C ARG A 100 4.53 15.81 13.82
N PHE A 101 4.95 15.90 12.58
CA PHE A 101 5.86 14.92 11.96
C PHE A 101 6.89 15.63 11.09
N VAL A 102 8.05 15.01 10.95
CA VAL A 102 9.19 15.50 10.16
C VAL A 102 8.83 15.55 8.69
N THR A 103 8.21 14.49 8.21
CA THR A 103 7.79 14.32 6.80
C THR A 103 6.70 13.26 6.71
N TYR A 104 5.96 13.30 5.60
CA TYR A 104 5.14 12.19 5.13
C TYR A 104 5.82 11.53 3.94
N VAL A 105 5.91 10.20 3.94
CA VAL A 105 6.43 9.40 2.84
C VAL A 105 5.34 8.46 2.33
N GLY A 106 4.95 8.57 1.07
CA GLY A 106 3.89 7.75 0.52
C GLY A 106 3.83 7.77 -1.00
N SER A 107 2.71 7.30 -1.52
CA SER A 107 2.34 7.39 -2.93
C SER A 107 1.01 8.13 -3.07
N ASP A 108 0.70 8.57 -4.28
CA ASP A 108 -0.59 9.17 -4.61
C ASP A 108 -1.60 8.07 -4.98
N ASP A 109 -2.37 7.61 -4.00
CA ASP A 109 -3.38 6.55 -4.19
C ASP A 109 -4.51 6.95 -5.16
N TYR A 110 -4.84 8.25 -5.24
CA TYR A 110 -5.81 8.74 -6.21
C TYR A 110 -5.27 8.61 -7.64
N ARG A 111 -4.07 9.14 -7.88
CA ARG A 111 -3.43 9.05 -9.19
C ARG A 111 -3.17 7.60 -9.59
N LEU A 112 -2.71 6.77 -8.65
CA LEU A 112 -2.53 5.34 -8.82
C LEU A 112 -3.82 4.67 -9.30
N GLY A 113 -4.95 4.93 -8.62
CA GLY A 113 -6.25 4.40 -9.00
C GLY A 113 -6.66 4.88 -10.40
N ARG A 114 -6.51 6.17 -10.68
CA ARG A 114 -6.82 6.74 -11.99
C ARG A 114 -6.00 6.12 -13.13
N ASP A 115 -4.69 5.95 -12.93
CA ASP A 115 -3.78 5.47 -13.97
C ASP A 115 -4.04 3.99 -14.30
N ILE A 116 -4.27 3.13 -13.27
CA ILE A 116 -4.54 1.71 -13.49
C ILE A 116 -5.95 1.48 -14.08
N ALA A 117 -6.93 2.28 -13.72
CA ALA A 117 -8.25 2.23 -14.35
C ALA A 117 -8.17 2.61 -15.82
N ALA A 118 -7.47 3.70 -16.16
CA ALA A 118 -7.24 4.09 -17.54
C ALA A 118 -6.50 3.00 -18.33
N TYR A 119 -5.58 2.27 -17.69
CA TYR A 119 -4.91 1.13 -18.28
C TYR A 119 -5.91 0.01 -18.66
N LEU A 120 -6.78 -0.37 -17.74
CA LEU A 120 -7.84 -1.36 -18.01
C LEU A 120 -8.77 -0.88 -19.13
N PHE A 121 -9.20 0.39 -19.09
CA PHE A 121 -10.13 0.93 -20.09
C PHE A 121 -9.52 0.98 -21.49
N ARG A 122 -8.23 1.30 -21.61
CA ARG A 122 -7.50 1.17 -22.91
C ARG A 122 -7.46 -0.27 -23.38
N HIS A 123 -7.20 -1.22 -22.49
CA HIS A 123 -7.19 -2.64 -22.82
C HIS A 123 -8.56 -3.12 -23.33
N LEU A 124 -9.65 -2.59 -22.79
CA LEU A 124 -11.03 -2.86 -23.25
C LEU A 124 -11.44 -2.10 -24.52
N GLY A 125 -10.57 -1.28 -25.09
CA GLY A 125 -10.90 -0.45 -26.26
C GLY A 125 -11.89 0.67 -25.93
N GLY A 126 -11.92 1.12 -24.67
CA GLY A 126 -12.73 2.26 -24.21
C GLY A 126 -14.21 1.98 -24.00
N LYS A 127 -14.64 0.71 -23.96
CA LYS A 127 -16.04 0.31 -23.78
C LYS A 127 -16.17 -0.98 -22.99
N GLY A 128 -17.22 -1.09 -22.18
CA GLY A 128 -17.54 -2.31 -21.43
C GLY A 128 -18.21 -2.05 -20.10
N GLU A 129 -18.74 -3.12 -19.51
CA GLU A 129 -19.29 -3.16 -18.17
C GLU A 129 -18.20 -3.62 -17.20
N VAL A 130 -17.75 -2.74 -16.32
CA VAL A 130 -16.60 -2.96 -15.45
C VAL A 130 -17.05 -3.03 -14.00
N ALA A 131 -16.83 -4.17 -13.37
CA ALA A 131 -17.06 -4.32 -11.93
C ALA A 131 -15.95 -3.58 -11.15
N MET A 132 -16.32 -2.92 -10.06
CA MET A 132 -15.39 -2.20 -9.17
C MET A 132 -15.54 -2.68 -7.73
N MET A 133 -14.45 -3.17 -7.14
CA MET A 133 -14.39 -3.62 -5.76
C MET A 133 -13.43 -2.76 -4.96
N GLY A 134 -13.98 -1.98 -4.01
CA GLY A 134 -13.21 -1.22 -3.03
C GLY A 134 -12.65 -2.12 -1.91
N GLY A 135 -11.69 -1.58 -1.16
CA GLY A 135 -11.17 -2.20 0.07
C GLY A 135 -12.04 -1.87 1.29
N VAL A 136 -11.42 -1.68 2.45
CA VAL A 136 -12.11 -1.24 3.68
C VAL A 136 -12.68 0.16 3.49
N PRO A 137 -13.99 0.38 3.68
CA PRO A 137 -14.63 1.68 3.36
C PRO A 137 -14.04 2.88 4.13
N GLY A 138 -13.63 2.68 5.39
CA GLY A 138 -13.01 3.72 6.21
C GLY A 138 -11.54 4.02 5.89
N ALA A 139 -10.87 3.18 5.12
CA ALA A 139 -9.46 3.35 4.78
C ALA A 139 -9.25 4.45 3.72
N VAL A 140 -8.35 5.39 3.99
CA VAL A 140 -8.01 6.48 3.06
C VAL A 140 -7.56 5.92 1.71
N THR A 141 -6.68 4.92 1.71
CA THR A 141 -6.19 4.26 0.49
C THR A 141 -7.33 3.69 -0.35
N SER A 142 -8.35 3.05 0.28
CA SER A 142 -9.52 2.52 -0.41
C SER A 142 -10.32 3.65 -1.08
N ARG A 143 -10.63 4.71 -0.34
CA ARG A 143 -11.40 5.85 -0.85
C ARG A 143 -10.71 6.55 -2.01
N GLU A 144 -9.41 6.82 -1.87
CA GLU A 144 -8.65 7.52 -2.90
C GLU A 144 -8.50 6.69 -4.19
N ARG A 145 -8.23 5.38 -4.07
CA ARG A 145 -8.18 4.47 -5.22
C ARG A 145 -9.53 4.39 -5.94
N VAL A 146 -10.62 4.19 -5.19
CA VAL A 146 -11.99 4.16 -5.74
C VAL A 146 -12.35 5.49 -6.40
N ARG A 147 -12.02 6.63 -5.77
CA ARG A 147 -12.21 7.95 -6.37
C ARG A 147 -11.45 8.06 -7.69
N GLY A 148 -10.20 7.62 -7.74
CA GLY A 148 -9.40 7.58 -8.95
C GLY A 148 -10.01 6.71 -10.05
N PHE A 149 -10.54 5.54 -9.70
CA PHE A 149 -11.26 4.66 -10.64
C PHE A 149 -12.47 5.36 -11.27
N LEU A 150 -13.31 5.96 -10.43
CA LEU A 150 -14.53 6.64 -10.87
C LEU A 150 -14.23 7.88 -11.72
N ASP A 151 -13.26 8.69 -11.33
CA ASP A 151 -12.88 9.88 -12.08
C ASP A 151 -12.26 9.51 -13.44
N SER A 152 -11.45 8.44 -13.48
CA SER A 152 -10.97 7.90 -14.75
C SER A 152 -12.13 7.46 -15.64
N ALA A 153 -13.12 6.73 -15.10
CA ALA A 153 -14.24 6.21 -15.88
C ALA A 153 -15.07 7.32 -16.54
N ARG A 154 -15.19 8.50 -15.92
CA ARG A 154 -15.90 9.66 -16.47
C ARG A 154 -15.31 10.15 -17.80
N GLU A 155 -14.04 9.87 -18.07
CA GLU A 155 -13.36 10.24 -19.31
C GLU A 155 -13.63 9.24 -20.45
N TRP A 156 -14.21 8.07 -20.14
CA TRP A 156 -14.46 6.97 -21.07
C TRP A 156 -15.96 6.73 -21.26
N ARG A 157 -16.59 7.44 -22.19
CA ARG A 157 -18.05 7.40 -22.41
C ARG A 157 -18.64 6.01 -22.66
N GLY A 158 -17.82 5.05 -23.10
CA GLY A 158 -18.24 3.67 -23.37
C GLY A 158 -18.05 2.73 -22.17
N ILE A 159 -17.48 3.19 -21.06
CA ILE A 159 -17.31 2.41 -19.84
C ILE A 159 -18.46 2.67 -18.87
N SER A 160 -19.05 1.58 -18.38
CA SER A 160 -20.05 1.59 -17.31
C SER A 160 -19.49 0.91 -16.08
N ILE A 161 -19.46 1.60 -14.94
CA ILE A 161 -19.00 1.05 -13.67
C ILE A 161 -20.15 0.41 -12.91
N MET A 162 -19.94 -0.82 -12.47
CA MET A 162 -20.83 -1.57 -11.59
C MET A 162 -20.13 -1.76 -10.24
N GLU A 163 -20.62 -1.06 -9.21
CA GLU A 163 -20.06 -1.18 -7.87
C GLU A 163 -20.46 -2.50 -7.22
N THR A 164 -19.50 -3.20 -6.63
CA THR A 164 -19.74 -4.36 -5.76
C THR A 164 -19.70 -3.93 -4.29
N PRO A 165 -20.23 -4.72 -3.35
CA PRO A 165 -19.86 -4.58 -1.95
C PRO A 165 -18.32 -4.62 -1.76
N PRO A 166 -17.78 -4.01 -0.69
CA PRO A 166 -16.34 -3.98 -0.44
C PRO A 166 -15.77 -5.38 -0.21
N GLY A 167 -14.52 -5.58 -0.63
CA GLY A 167 -13.78 -6.82 -0.41
C GLY A 167 -12.92 -6.81 0.86
N ASP A 168 -12.93 -5.69 1.61
CA ASP A 168 -12.29 -5.48 2.92
C ASP A 168 -10.78 -5.81 2.95
N TYR A 169 -10.11 -5.72 1.79
CA TYR A 169 -8.72 -6.12 1.60
C TYR A 169 -8.43 -7.60 1.93
N GLN A 170 -9.49 -8.44 1.87
CA GLN A 170 -9.41 -9.87 2.18
C GLN A 170 -9.76 -10.73 0.96
N GLU A 171 -8.93 -11.74 0.67
CA GLU A 171 -9.14 -12.65 -0.46
C GLU A 171 -10.47 -13.41 -0.35
N VAL A 172 -10.76 -13.97 0.83
CA VAL A 172 -11.98 -14.77 1.07
C VAL A 172 -13.24 -13.89 0.91
N THR A 173 -13.22 -12.67 1.44
CA THR A 173 -14.34 -11.71 1.29
C THR A 173 -14.53 -11.35 -0.18
N ALA A 174 -13.45 -10.98 -0.88
CA ALA A 174 -13.50 -10.60 -2.29
C ALA A 174 -14.03 -11.74 -3.17
N ARG A 175 -13.57 -12.98 -2.92
CA ARG A 175 -14.06 -14.18 -3.62
C ARG A 175 -15.57 -14.38 -3.42
N ARG A 176 -16.03 -14.30 -2.17
CA ARG A 176 -17.46 -14.47 -1.83
C ARG A 176 -18.32 -13.38 -2.47
N VAL A 177 -17.90 -12.11 -2.37
CA VAL A 177 -18.60 -10.96 -2.93
C VAL A 177 -18.68 -11.08 -4.45
N MET A 178 -17.56 -11.39 -5.13
CA MET A 178 -17.52 -11.54 -6.57
C MET A 178 -18.38 -12.72 -7.04
N ALA A 179 -18.35 -13.85 -6.35
CA ALA A 179 -19.20 -15.00 -6.69
C ALA A 179 -20.70 -14.63 -6.63
N SER A 180 -21.13 -13.93 -5.57
CA SER A 180 -22.52 -13.46 -5.46
C SER A 180 -22.87 -12.44 -6.55
N PHE A 181 -21.95 -11.53 -6.88
CA PHE A 181 -22.13 -10.53 -7.92
C PHE A 181 -22.30 -11.19 -9.31
N LEU A 182 -21.46 -12.17 -9.63
CA LEU A 182 -21.49 -12.89 -10.91
C LEU A 182 -22.77 -13.72 -11.10
N ALA A 183 -23.39 -14.18 -10.01
CA ALA A 183 -24.64 -14.96 -10.06
C ALA A 183 -25.84 -14.12 -10.57
N THR A 184 -25.80 -12.81 -10.39
CA THR A 184 -26.89 -11.88 -10.80
C THR A 184 -26.49 -10.95 -11.94
N THR A 185 -25.23 -10.94 -12.33
CA THR A 185 -24.70 -10.04 -13.35
C THR A 185 -24.23 -10.84 -14.57
N PRO A 186 -24.97 -10.80 -15.69
CA PRO A 186 -24.70 -11.66 -16.85
C PRO A 186 -23.42 -11.27 -17.58
N ARG A 187 -23.02 -9.99 -17.50
CA ARG A 187 -21.87 -9.47 -18.22
C ARG A 187 -20.91 -8.73 -17.28
N VAL A 188 -19.61 -9.03 -17.38
CA VAL A 188 -18.51 -8.31 -16.75
C VAL A 188 -17.35 -8.36 -17.73
N ASP A 189 -17.00 -7.20 -18.30
CA ASP A 189 -15.95 -7.08 -19.31
C ASP A 189 -14.57 -6.82 -18.69
N GLY A 190 -14.53 -6.34 -17.43
CA GLY A 190 -13.30 -6.11 -16.67
C GLY A 190 -13.57 -5.89 -15.19
N VAL A 191 -12.53 -5.95 -14.37
CA VAL A 191 -12.65 -5.74 -12.91
C VAL A 191 -11.56 -4.81 -12.40
N LEU A 192 -11.96 -3.76 -11.71
CA LEU A 192 -11.11 -2.87 -10.91
C LEU A 192 -11.11 -3.37 -9.46
N SER A 193 -9.95 -3.71 -8.95
CA SER A 193 -9.76 -4.16 -7.57
C SER A 193 -8.79 -3.25 -6.83
N ALA A 194 -9.16 -2.83 -5.63
CA ALA A 194 -8.35 -1.88 -4.87
C ALA A 194 -7.07 -2.47 -4.28
N ASN A 195 -6.85 -3.80 -4.32
CA ASN A 195 -5.56 -4.44 -4.04
C ASN A 195 -5.45 -5.85 -4.64
N ASP A 196 -4.22 -6.40 -4.64
CA ASP A 196 -3.90 -7.70 -5.20
C ASP A 196 -4.52 -8.87 -4.43
N VAL A 197 -4.57 -8.78 -3.10
CA VAL A 197 -5.18 -9.84 -2.27
C VAL A 197 -6.64 -10.07 -2.69
N MET A 198 -7.40 -8.99 -2.90
CA MET A 198 -8.76 -9.09 -3.43
C MET A 198 -8.78 -9.56 -4.88
N SER A 199 -7.82 -9.12 -5.71
CA SER A 199 -7.72 -9.55 -7.11
C SER A 199 -7.58 -11.07 -7.23
N LEU A 200 -6.82 -11.72 -6.36
CA LEU A 200 -6.68 -13.18 -6.33
C LEU A 200 -8.01 -13.87 -5.98
N GLY A 201 -8.75 -13.33 -5.01
CA GLY A 201 -10.09 -13.81 -4.69
C GLY A 201 -11.09 -13.62 -5.85
N ILE A 202 -11.02 -12.48 -6.54
CA ILE A 202 -11.84 -12.18 -7.73
C ILE A 202 -11.53 -13.16 -8.87
N LEU A 203 -10.24 -13.41 -9.16
CA LEU A 203 -9.83 -14.39 -10.16
C LEU A 203 -10.37 -15.78 -9.84
N SER A 204 -10.26 -16.21 -8.58
CA SER A 204 -10.82 -17.51 -8.14
C SER A 204 -12.33 -17.60 -8.32
N ALA A 205 -13.08 -16.52 -8.09
CA ALA A 205 -14.53 -16.49 -8.30
C ALA A 205 -14.91 -16.53 -9.80
N LEU A 206 -14.18 -15.80 -10.64
CA LEU A 206 -14.35 -15.84 -12.11
C LEU A 206 -14.10 -17.24 -12.66
N GLU A 207 -13.01 -17.88 -12.25
CA GLU A 207 -12.67 -19.24 -12.65
C GLU A 207 -13.74 -20.27 -12.24
N ALA A 208 -14.21 -20.19 -10.98
CA ALA A 208 -15.27 -21.06 -10.47
C ALA A 208 -16.61 -20.89 -11.22
N ALA A 209 -16.87 -19.68 -11.73
CA ALA A 209 -18.04 -19.37 -12.55
C ALA A 209 -17.85 -19.71 -14.04
N GLY A 210 -16.69 -20.26 -14.45
CA GLY A 210 -16.35 -20.51 -15.85
C GLY A 210 -16.24 -19.23 -16.69
N ARG A 211 -16.00 -18.08 -16.06
CA ARG A 211 -15.95 -16.76 -16.71
C ARG A 211 -14.51 -16.22 -16.75
N ARG A 212 -14.27 -15.34 -17.70
CA ARG A 212 -12.98 -14.63 -17.83
C ARG A 212 -13.25 -13.15 -18.04
N ALA A 213 -12.52 -12.32 -17.30
CA ALA A 213 -12.46 -10.89 -17.48
C ALA A 213 -11.05 -10.41 -17.08
N PRO A 214 -10.48 -9.41 -17.73
CA PRO A 214 -9.25 -8.76 -17.29
C PRO A 214 -9.47 -8.15 -15.90
N VAL A 215 -8.60 -8.47 -14.96
CA VAL A 215 -8.60 -7.95 -13.59
C VAL A 215 -7.33 -7.14 -13.38
N ILE A 216 -7.45 -6.00 -12.72
CA ILE A 216 -6.30 -5.23 -12.25
C ILE A 216 -6.23 -5.23 -10.72
N GLY A 217 -5.04 -5.05 -10.18
CA GLY A 217 -4.80 -4.95 -8.76
C GLY A 217 -3.85 -3.82 -8.37
N VAL A 218 -3.47 -3.81 -7.12
CA VAL A 218 -2.49 -2.86 -6.54
C VAL A 218 -1.68 -3.60 -5.49
N ASN A 219 -0.40 -3.42 -5.42
CA ASN A 219 0.65 -3.77 -4.47
C ASN A 219 1.81 -4.55 -5.09
N ALA A 220 1.66 -5.13 -6.26
CA ALA A 220 2.66 -5.99 -6.92
C ALA A 220 3.16 -7.14 -6.01
N LEU A 221 2.21 -7.82 -5.35
CA LEU A 221 2.51 -8.97 -4.50
C LEU A 221 3.08 -10.12 -5.34
N PRO A 222 3.93 -11.00 -4.76
CA PRO A 222 4.50 -12.12 -5.48
C PRO A 222 3.45 -13.01 -6.18
N GLU A 223 2.31 -13.26 -5.54
CA GLU A 223 1.20 -14.04 -6.09
C GLU A 223 0.51 -13.32 -7.26
N ALA A 224 0.41 -11.99 -7.21
CA ALA A 224 -0.11 -11.17 -8.30
C ALA A 224 0.87 -11.16 -9.48
N ILE A 225 2.18 -11.07 -9.22
CA ILE A 225 3.22 -11.21 -10.26
C ILE A 225 3.16 -12.58 -10.92
N ALA A 226 3.00 -13.66 -10.15
CA ALA A 226 2.81 -15.00 -10.69
C ALA A 226 1.52 -15.10 -11.55
N ALA A 227 0.43 -14.43 -11.13
CA ALA A 227 -0.81 -14.35 -11.89
C ALA A 227 -0.64 -13.53 -13.17
N ILE A 228 0.14 -12.45 -13.18
CA ILE A 228 0.50 -11.70 -14.40
C ILE A 228 1.32 -12.61 -15.32
N LYS A 229 2.36 -13.24 -14.81
CA LYS A 229 3.24 -14.16 -15.55
C LYS A 229 2.47 -15.26 -16.26
N SER A 230 1.43 -15.81 -15.62
CA SER A 230 0.55 -16.84 -16.18
C SER A 230 -0.60 -16.30 -17.04
N GLY A 231 -0.74 -14.98 -17.20
CA GLY A 231 -1.80 -14.33 -17.97
C GLY A 231 -3.18 -14.33 -17.30
N ARG A 232 -3.24 -14.64 -15.98
CA ARG A 232 -4.50 -14.63 -15.20
C ARG A 232 -4.87 -13.24 -14.74
N LEU A 233 -3.91 -12.43 -14.32
CA LEU A 233 -4.07 -11.02 -13.93
C LEU A 233 -3.56 -10.13 -15.07
N LEU A 234 -4.31 -9.10 -15.42
CA LEU A 234 -3.92 -8.17 -16.48
C LEU A 234 -2.73 -7.30 -16.06
N ALA A 235 -2.86 -6.67 -14.92
CA ALA A 235 -1.83 -5.76 -14.39
C ALA A 235 -2.04 -5.51 -12.89
N THR A 236 -1.00 -5.02 -12.24
CA THR A 236 -1.05 -4.42 -10.90
C THR A 236 -0.30 -3.10 -10.88
N VAL A 237 -0.50 -2.28 -9.84
CA VAL A 237 0.35 -1.10 -9.60
C VAL A 237 1.22 -1.36 -8.40
N ASP A 238 2.52 -1.18 -8.58
CA ASP A 238 3.47 -1.16 -7.47
C ASP A 238 3.65 0.27 -6.95
N PHE A 239 3.27 0.51 -5.70
CA PHE A 239 3.68 1.69 -4.96
C PHE A 239 5.00 1.44 -4.19
N ASP A 240 5.52 0.22 -4.25
CA ASP A 240 6.78 -0.23 -3.67
C ASP A 240 6.91 0.08 -2.17
N ALA A 241 6.22 -0.73 -1.37
CA ALA A 241 6.22 -0.59 0.09
C ALA A 241 7.62 -0.71 0.71
N MET A 242 8.54 -1.50 0.11
CA MET A 242 9.94 -1.57 0.52
C MET A 242 10.62 -0.21 0.36
N LYS A 243 10.42 0.43 -0.77
CA LYS A 243 10.94 1.78 -1.07
C LYS A 243 10.39 2.80 -0.08
N ILE A 244 9.06 2.79 0.14
CA ILE A 244 8.41 3.73 1.07
C ILE A 244 8.94 3.54 2.49
N GLY A 245 9.01 2.31 3.01
CA GLY A 245 9.54 2.01 4.34
C GLY A 245 11.02 2.37 4.48
N GLY A 246 11.82 2.10 3.46
CA GLY A 246 13.23 2.48 3.42
C GLY A 246 13.43 4.00 3.42
N ILE A 247 12.77 4.71 2.51
CA ILE A 247 12.88 6.19 2.42
C ILE A 247 12.37 6.86 3.71
N ALA A 248 11.29 6.34 4.33
CA ALA A 248 10.82 6.83 5.61
C ALA A 248 11.86 6.65 6.73
N THR A 249 12.53 5.49 6.75
CA THR A 249 13.62 5.22 7.71
C THR A 249 14.83 6.11 7.43
N GLU A 250 15.20 6.29 6.17
CA GLU A 250 16.29 7.19 5.80
C GLU A 250 15.98 8.65 6.13
N ALA A 251 14.72 9.09 5.96
CA ALA A 251 14.26 10.42 6.37
C ALA A 251 14.46 10.64 7.88
N ALA A 252 14.15 9.64 8.71
CA ALA A 252 14.36 9.69 10.14
C ALA A 252 15.86 9.83 10.48
N VAL A 253 16.73 9.01 9.87
CA VAL A 253 18.17 9.07 10.07
C VAL A 253 18.75 10.43 9.65
N ARG A 254 18.35 10.94 8.47
CA ARG A 254 18.79 12.26 7.97
C ARG A 254 18.37 13.40 8.89
N HIS A 255 17.12 13.38 9.35
CA HIS A 255 16.62 14.35 10.31
C HIS A 255 17.46 14.40 11.59
N LEU A 256 17.76 13.23 12.16
CA LEU A 256 18.60 13.10 13.37
C LEU A 256 20.03 13.62 13.16
N ARG A 257 20.53 13.53 11.93
CA ARG A 257 21.86 14.06 11.54
C ARG A 257 21.85 15.53 11.15
N GLY A 258 20.71 16.20 11.27
CA GLY A 258 20.56 17.62 10.91
C GLY A 258 20.52 17.90 9.40
N GLU A 259 20.33 16.86 8.59
CA GLU A 259 20.19 17.01 7.14
C GLU A 259 18.77 17.48 6.78
N ARG A 260 18.65 18.16 5.63
CA ARG A 260 17.35 18.62 5.14
C ARG A 260 16.48 17.44 4.70
N VAL A 261 15.24 17.43 5.18
CA VAL A 261 14.19 16.48 4.78
C VAL A 261 13.00 17.29 4.26
N PRO A 262 12.48 17.01 3.04
CA PRO A 262 11.26 17.64 2.54
C PRO A 262 10.07 17.34 3.46
N GLU A 263 9.10 18.27 3.56
CA GLU A 263 7.88 18.08 4.36
C GLU A 263 7.00 16.93 3.84
N GLU A 264 7.10 16.64 2.53
CA GLU A 264 6.38 15.57 1.86
C GLU A 264 7.25 14.90 0.80
N ILE A 265 7.19 13.56 0.76
CA ILE A 265 7.89 12.73 -0.22
C ILE A 265 6.88 11.78 -0.86
N ILE A 266 6.42 12.13 -2.06
CA ILE A 266 5.51 11.29 -2.85
C ILE A 266 6.33 10.52 -3.86
N LEU A 267 6.42 9.21 -3.65
CA LEU A 267 7.20 8.32 -4.51
C LEU A 267 6.41 7.92 -5.76
N PRO A 268 7.08 7.78 -6.91
CA PRO A 268 6.42 7.35 -8.13
C PRO A 268 5.92 5.91 -7.99
N VAL A 269 4.77 5.63 -8.60
CA VAL A 269 4.18 4.30 -8.74
C VAL A 269 4.44 3.75 -10.15
N GLN A 270 4.40 2.42 -10.30
CA GLN A 270 4.61 1.78 -11.59
C GLN A 270 3.55 0.72 -11.87
N ILE A 271 2.96 0.77 -13.07
CA ILE A 271 2.11 -0.32 -13.57
C ILE A 271 3.01 -1.49 -13.97
N VAL A 272 2.67 -2.66 -13.46
CA VAL A 272 3.36 -3.92 -13.72
C VAL A 272 2.41 -4.83 -14.50
N ASP A 273 2.86 -5.26 -15.68
CA ASP A 273 2.11 -6.13 -16.60
C ASP A 273 3.02 -7.18 -17.25
N GLN A 274 2.50 -7.89 -18.25
CA GLN A 274 3.26 -8.91 -19.00
C GLN A 274 4.54 -8.40 -19.65
N SER A 275 4.65 -7.10 -19.94
CA SER A 275 5.80 -6.54 -20.63
C SER A 275 7.00 -6.27 -19.71
N ASN A 276 6.74 -6.11 -18.39
CA ASN A 276 7.77 -5.65 -17.45
C ASN A 276 7.87 -6.43 -16.14
N PHE A 277 6.99 -7.42 -15.85
CA PHE A 277 6.92 -8.14 -14.57
C PHE A 277 8.23 -8.80 -14.13
N ALA A 278 9.15 -9.08 -15.03
CA ALA A 278 10.39 -9.81 -14.72
C ALA A 278 11.24 -9.16 -13.62
N SER A 279 11.15 -7.84 -13.46
CA SER A 279 11.83 -7.10 -12.40
C SER A 279 11.24 -7.39 -11.02
N TRP A 280 9.96 -7.80 -10.97
CA TRP A 280 9.23 -8.17 -9.75
C TRP A 280 9.22 -9.67 -9.48
N ASP A 281 9.52 -10.51 -10.48
CA ASP A 281 9.60 -11.99 -10.38
C ASP A 281 10.90 -12.41 -9.65
N ARG A 282 11.14 -11.81 -8.47
CA ARG A 282 12.26 -12.08 -7.59
C ARG A 282 11.80 -12.07 -6.14
N PRO A 283 12.34 -12.94 -5.28
CA PRO A 283 12.08 -12.87 -3.84
C PRO A 283 12.33 -11.47 -3.28
N LEU A 284 11.48 -11.00 -2.38
CA LEU A 284 11.60 -9.67 -1.76
C LEU A 284 13.02 -9.44 -1.18
N GLY A 285 13.61 -10.46 -0.53
CA GLY A 285 14.95 -10.37 0.04
C GLY A 285 16.08 -10.16 -0.96
N GLN A 286 15.82 -10.35 -2.25
CA GLN A 286 16.77 -10.08 -3.34
C GLN A 286 16.54 -8.71 -4.00
N ARG A 287 15.48 -8.00 -3.62
CA ARG A 287 15.21 -6.65 -4.10
C ARG A 287 16.02 -5.65 -3.28
N ARG A 288 16.55 -4.64 -3.94
CA ARG A 288 17.29 -3.54 -3.30
C ARG A 288 16.33 -2.38 -3.02
N CYS A 289 16.35 -1.89 -1.78
CA CYS A 289 15.77 -0.59 -1.49
C CYS A 289 16.66 0.50 -2.11
N PRO A 290 16.14 1.36 -3.00
CA PRO A 290 16.91 2.44 -3.63
C PRO A 290 17.52 3.38 -2.58
N ALA A 291 18.56 4.10 -2.96
CA ALA A 291 19.12 5.14 -2.13
C ALA A 291 18.28 6.42 -2.20
N TRP A 292 18.38 7.26 -1.20
CA TRP A 292 17.71 8.56 -1.13
C TRP A 292 17.91 9.40 -2.39
N SER A 293 19.15 9.54 -2.83
CA SER A 293 19.53 10.34 -4.01
C SER A 293 18.95 9.85 -5.34
N GLU A 294 18.46 8.61 -5.38
CA GLU A 294 17.81 8.04 -6.57
C GLU A 294 16.33 8.45 -6.68
N LEU A 295 15.72 8.88 -5.56
CA LEU A 295 14.27 9.07 -5.46
C LEU A 295 13.84 10.45 -4.96
N VAL A 296 14.64 11.09 -4.11
CA VAL A 296 14.26 12.35 -3.46
C VAL A 296 15.07 13.51 -4.04
N VAL A 297 14.36 14.42 -4.68
CA VAL A 297 14.92 15.70 -5.13
C VAL A 297 14.71 16.73 -4.02
N ILE A 298 15.79 17.38 -3.57
CA ILE A 298 15.78 18.38 -2.48
C ILE A 298 15.77 19.79 -3.08
#